data_a40011c049de6a59424e7013809d766f
#
_entry.id   a40011c049de6a59424e7013809d766f
#
_cell.length_a   1.000
_cell.length_b   1.000
_cell.length_c   1.000
_cell.angle_alpha   90.00
_cell.angle_beta   90.00
_cell.angle_gamma   90.00
#
_symmetry.space_group_name_H-M   'P 1'
#
loop_
_entity.id
_entity.type
_entity.pdbx_description
1 polymer ?
#
loop_
_entity_poly.entity_id
_entity_poly.type
_entity_poly.pdbx_seq_one_letter_code
_entity_poly.pdbx_strand_id
1 'polypeptide(L)'
;MGLAVIFDLYVSKKVKWAFWRKKSENGKKSALVEWIDALIFALVAATFIRIFFFEAYTIPTSSMEKSLMVGDYLFVSKIHYGPRVPQTPISFPLVHNVMPIVGGESYSEIISNDYRRLKGFSKVERDDIVVFGFPHGDTILKAAPMDDYYTHVRINGREYTEKMYGPIIVRPNDKKDNYVKRCVAIAGDTLSVVNGKVIVNGVPQKDFEGIQNTYTVYTNGTTINPKVIERLDINPNDFYYDSSLPGYPSLPLTKQAYEQIKSLGNVVEVRQNIDVFPPDYPDSPVML
;
A
#
# COMPACT_ATOMS: atom_id res chain seq x y z
N MET A 1 -16.29 -2.32 -20.84
CA MET A 1 -17.69 -1.82 -20.97
C MET A 1 -17.77 -0.28 -21.01
N GLY A 2 -17.21 0.48 -20.08
CA GLY A 2 -17.33 1.94 -20.07
C GLY A 2 -16.91 2.66 -21.36
N LEU A 3 -15.77 2.27 -21.95
CA LEU A 3 -15.32 2.82 -23.24
C LEU A 3 -16.31 2.55 -24.39
N ALA A 4 -16.87 1.34 -24.45
CA ALA A 4 -17.84 1.00 -25.46
C ALA A 4 -19.13 1.83 -25.30
N VAL A 5 -19.53 2.08 -24.04
CA VAL A 5 -20.69 2.94 -23.73
C VAL A 5 -20.39 4.39 -24.12
N ILE A 6 -19.21 4.92 -23.76
CA ILE A 6 -18.81 6.29 -24.12
C ILE A 6 -18.69 6.43 -25.64
N PHE A 7 -18.03 5.49 -26.29
CA PHE A 7 -17.89 5.49 -27.76
C PHE A 7 -19.26 5.43 -28.45
N ASP A 8 -20.14 4.57 -27.96
CA ASP A 8 -21.49 4.49 -28.54
C ASP A 8 -22.32 5.76 -28.27
N LEU A 9 -22.24 6.33 -27.06
CA LEU A 9 -22.95 7.57 -26.70
C LEU A 9 -22.56 8.77 -27.57
N TYR A 10 -21.27 8.92 -27.89
CA TYR A 10 -20.75 10.12 -28.53
C TYR A 10 -20.39 9.93 -30.01
N VAL A 11 -20.04 8.72 -30.43
CA VAL A 11 -19.55 8.44 -31.79
C VAL A 11 -20.53 7.60 -32.59
N SER A 12 -20.82 6.36 -32.18
CA SER A 12 -21.62 5.45 -32.98
C SER A 12 -23.12 5.70 -32.85
N LYS A 13 -23.59 6.10 -31.68
CA LYS A 13 -25.01 6.41 -31.36
C LYS A 13 -26.00 5.30 -31.70
N LYS A 14 -25.50 4.05 -31.79
CA LYS A 14 -26.31 2.89 -32.23
C LYS A 14 -27.21 2.34 -31.12
N VAL A 15 -26.81 2.50 -29.84
CA VAL A 15 -27.58 2.02 -28.71
C VAL A 15 -28.26 3.19 -27.99
N LYS A 16 -29.54 3.06 -27.72
CA LYS A 16 -30.27 4.05 -26.93
C LYS A 16 -30.06 3.79 -25.45
N TRP A 17 -28.88 4.16 -24.92
CA TRP A 17 -28.51 3.96 -23.51
C TRP A 17 -29.43 4.68 -22.54
N ALA A 18 -30.02 5.79 -22.99
CA ALA A 18 -30.92 6.61 -22.20
C ALA A 18 -32.38 6.35 -22.62
N PHE A 19 -32.83 5.11 -22.45
CA PHE A 19 -34.23 4.73 -22.74
C PHE A 19 -35.26 5.51 -21.88
N TRP A 20 -34.84 6.10 -20.77
CA TRP A 20 -35.66 6.95 -19.90
C TRP A 20 -35.78 8.40 -20.40
N ARG A 21 -35.01 8.80 -21.42
CA ARG A 21 -35.06 10.12 -22.00
C ARG A 21 -36.28 10.24 -22.93
N LYS A 22 -37.36 10.83 -22.43
CA LYS A 22 -38.41 11.29 -23.33
C LYS A 22 -37.87 12.45 -24.21
N LYS A 23 -37.96 12.34 -25.52
CA LYS A 23 -37.69 13.45 -26.43
C LYS A 23 -38.65 14.56 -26.07
N SER A 24 -38.15 15.70 -25.60
CA SER A 24 -38.96 16.90 -25.45
C SER A 24 -39.33 17.38 -26.87
N GLU A 25 -40.59 17.66 -27.12
CA GLU A 25 -41.06 18.15 -28.40
C GLU A 25 -40.39 19.48 -28.80
N ASN A 26 -39.88 20.26 -27.84
CA ASN A 26 -39.22 21.56 -28.05
C ASN A 26 -37.66 21.47 -28.08
N GLY A 27 -37.07 20.29 -28.13
CA GLY A 27 -35.60 20.12 -28.26
C GLY A 27 -34.77 20.57 -27.05
N LYS A 28 -35.35 21.26 -26.05
CA LYS A 28 -34.67 21.70 -24.84
C LYS A 28 -34.78 20.61 -23.75
N LYS A 29 -33.65 20.16 -23.22
CA LYS A 29 -33.61 19.29 -22.04
C LYS A 29 -33.95 20.10 -20.80
N SER A 30 -34.59 19.46 -19.81
CA SER A 30 -34.69 20.04 -18.48
C SER A 30 -33.30 20.21 -17.89
N ALA A 31 -33.03 21.30 -17.17
CA ALA A 31 -31.75 21.53 -16.48
C ALA A 31 -31.37 20.36 -15.58
N LEU A 32 -32.31 19.75 -14.88
CA LEU A 32 -32.07 18.57 -14.03
C LEU A 32 -31.55 17.37 -14.83
N VAL A 33 -32.09 17.11 -16.02
CA VAL A 33 -31.62 16.03 -16.90
C VAL A 33 -30.21 16.33 -17.41
N GLU A 34 -29.87 17.57 -17.71
CA GLU A 34 -28.51 17.95 -18.12
C GLU A 34 -27.51 17.77 -16.99
N TRP A 35 -27.87 18.13 -15.77
CA TRP A 35 -27.03 17.88 -14.59
C TRP A 35 -26.80 16.38 -14.32
N ILE A 36 -27.84 15.56 -14.40
CA ILE A 36 -27.73 14.10 -14.25
C ILE A 36 -26.82 13.50 -15.33
N ASP A 37 -27.00 13.91 -16.58
CA ASP A 37 -26.17 13.45 -17.69
C ASP A 37 -24.69 13.81 -17.48
N ALA A 38 -24.41 15.05 -17.05
CA ALA A 38 -23.07 15.51 -16.76
C ALA A 38 -22.45 14.74 -15.60
N LEU A 39 -23.21 14.48 -14.53
CA LEU A 39 -22.75 13.72 -13.38
C LEU A 39 -22.42 12.27 -13.76
N ILE A 40 -23.29 11.59 -14.51
CA ILE A 40 -23.04 10.22 -14.98
C ILE A 40 -21.79 10.18 -15.86
N PHE A 41 -21.65 11.12 -16.79
CA PHE A 41 -20.48 11.22 -17.63
C PHE A 41 -19.20 11.42 -16.81
N ALA A 42 -19.20 12.36 -15.88
CA ALA A 42 -18.07 12.66 -15.02
C ALA A 42 -17.66 11.42 -14.18
N LEU A 43 -18.64 10.70 -13.62
CA LEU A 43 -18.41 9.50 -12.82
C LEU A 43 -17.80 8.37 -13.65
N VAL A 44 -18.31 8.14 -14.87
CA VAL A 44 -17.78 7.11 -15.79
C VAL A 44 -16.37 7.49 -16.24
N ALA A 45 -16.14 8.75 -16.61
CA ALA A 45 -14.83 9.24 -17.05
C ALA A 45 -13.80 9.17 -15.90
N ALA A 46 -14.15 9.61 -14.70
CA ALA A 46 -13.27 9.54 -13.53
C ALA A 46 -12.92 8.09 -13.17
N THR A 47 -13.91 7.19 -13.18
CA THR A 47 -13.68 5.76 -12.92
C THR A 47 -12.76 5.15 -13.99
N PHE A 48 -12.95 5.50 -15.24
CA PHE A 48 -12.10 5.03 -16.34
C PHE A 48 -10.65 5.51 -16.19
N ILE A 49 -10.45 6.80 -15.90
CA ILE A 49 -9.12 7.39 -15.67
C ILE A 49 -8.46 6.70 -14.47
N ARG A 50 -9.20 6.52 -13.37
CA ARG A 50 -8.72 5.84 -12.16
C ARG A 50 -8.29 4.39 -12.41
N ILE A 51 -9.01 3.65 -13.22
CA ILE A 51 -8.71 2.24 -13.52
C ILE A 51 -7.47 2.11 -14.42
N PHE A 52 -7.36 2.92 -15.47
CA PHE A 52 -6.41 2.67 -16.54
C PHE A 52 -5.21 3.62 -16.59
N PHE A 53 -5.31 4.82 -16.02
CA PHE A 53 -4.26 5.84 -16.17
C PHE A 53 -3.51 6.12 -14.88
N PHE A 54 -4.17 6.74 -13.92
CA PHE A 54 -3.56 7.10 -12.65
C PHE A 54 -4.59 7.16 -11.53
N GLU A 55 -4.12 6.92 -10.33
CA GLU A 55 -4.92 6.96 -9.12
C GLU A 55 -4.18 7.74 -8.03
N ALA A 56 -4.92 8.59 -7.31
CA ALA A 56 -4.40 9.35 -6.19
C ALA A 56 -4.44 8.50 -4.91
N TYR A 57 -3.35 8.53 -4.15
CA TYR A 57 -3.22 7.90 -2.84
C TYR A 57 -2.64 8.88 -1.83
N THR A 58 -2.96 8.66 -0.57
CA THR A 58 -2.31 9.32 0.57
C THR A 58 -1.44 8.30 1.30
N ILE A 59 -0.27 8.71 1.73
CA ILE A 59 0.65 7.85 2.50
C ILE A 59 0.21 7.80 3.95
N PRO A 60 -0.25 6.64 4.47
CA PRO A 60 -0.76 6.54 5.84
C PRO A 60 0.32 6.13 6.86
N THR A 61 1.46 5.59 6.43
CA THR A 61 2.47 4.99 7.30
C THR A 61 3.88 5.45 6.96
N SER A 62 4.76 5.44 7.95
CA SER A 62 6.15 5.87 7.87
C SER A 62 7.11 4.86 7.20
N SER A 63 6.62 3.73 6.70
CA SER A 63 7.48 2.66 6.14
C SER A 63 8.31 3.07 4.92
N MET A 64 8.03 4.23 4.32
CA MET A 64 8.81 4.88 3.25
C MET A 64 9.33 6.25 3.68
N GLU A 65 9.41 6.49 4.99
CA GLU A 65 9.87 7.74 5.60
C GLU A 65 11.20 8.22 4.98
N LYS A 66 11.38 9.54 4.87
CA LYS A 66 12.48 10.22 4.17
C LYS A 66 12.48 10.04 2.63
N SER A 67 11.64 9.15 2.08
CA SER A 67 11.39 9.07 0.64
C SER A 67 9.97 9.53 0.31
N LEU A 68 8.99 9.10 1.10
CA LEU A 68 7.58 9.48 1.04
C LEU A 68 7.11 9.68 2.47
N MET A 69 6.65 10.89 2.78
CA MET A 69 6.26 11.26 4.14
C MET A 69 4.81 10.87 4.42
N VAL A 70 4.50 10.62 5.69
CA VAL A 70 3.11 10.43 6.13
C VAL A 70 2.30 11.68 5.81
N GLY A 71 1.15 11.48 5.13
CA GLY A 71 0.29 12.59 4.69
C GLY A 71 0.54 13.07 3.25
N ASP A 72 1.62 12.62 2.60
CA ASP A 72 1.86 12.96 1.20
C ASP A 72 0.76 12.43 0.29
N TYR A 73 0.42 13.22 -0.74
CA TYR A 73 -0.49 12.84 -1.81
C TYR A 73 0.30 12.43 -3.05
N LEU A 74 0.05 11.24 -3.52
CA LEU A 74 0.75 10.67 -4.68
C LEU A 74 -0.22 10.38 -5.83
N PHE A 75 0.24 10.64 -7.05
CA PHE A 75 -0.38 10.11 -8.26
C PHE A 75 0.40 8.90 -8.76
N VAL A 76 -0.24 7.74 -8.68
CA VAL A 76 0.35 6.48 -9.13
C VAL A 76 -0.02 6.21 -10.58
N SER A 77 0.99 6.16 -11.44
CA SER A 77 0.81 5.84 -12.85
C SER A 77 0.55 4.34 -13.04
N LYS A 78 -0.57 4.00 -13.66
CA LYS A 78 -0.90 2.61 -14.01
C LYS A 78 -0.40 2.21 -15.39
N ILE A 79 -0.18 3.18 -16.26
CA ILE A 79 0.28 2.94 -17.64
C ILE A 79 1.77 2.57 -17.70
N HIS A 80 2.55 2.97 -16.70
CA HIS A 80 4.00 2.73 -16.68
C HIS A 80 4.31 1.22 -16.74
N TYR A 81 3.78 0.44 -15.82
CA TYR A 81 3.92 -1.02 -15.78
C TYR A 81 2.71 -1.77 -16.38
N GLY A 82 1.77 -1.05 -16.98
CA GLY A 82 0.54 -1.55 -17.56
C GLY A 82 -0.62 -1.63 -16.58
N PRO A 83 -1.80 -1.12 -16.94
CA PRO A 83 -2.99 -1.17 -16.11
C PRO A 83 -3.52 -2.60 -15.99
N ARG A 84 -4.13 -2.91 -14.84
CA ARG A 84 -4.84 -4.17 -14.61
C ARG A 84 -6.26 -4.07 -15.16
N VAL A 85 -6.71 -5.10 -15.87
CA VAL A 85 -8.12 -5.25 -16.22
C VAL A 85 -8.88 -5.58 -14.92
N PRO A 86 -9.98 -4.88 -14.61
CA PRO A 86 -10.75 -5.17 -13.40
C PRO A 86 -11.21 -6.63 -13.35
N GLN A 87 -10.92 -7.31 -12.25
CA GLN A 87 -11.45 -8.65 -12.00
C GLN A 87 -12.94 -8.57 -11.64
N THR A 88 -13.33 -7.53 -10.88
CA THR A 88 -14.71 -7.28 -10.48
C THR A 88 -15.29 -6.06 -11.21
N PRO A 89 -15.75 -6.22 -12.48
CA PRO A 89 -16.24 -5.12 -13.29
C PRO A 89 -17.53 -4.48 -12.73
N ILE A 90 -18.29 -5.24 -11.93
CA ILE A 90 -19.44 -4.74 -11.21
C ILE A 90 -18.99 -4.25 -9.84
N SER A 91 -18.65 -2.98 -9.77
CA SER A 91 -18.18 -2.35 -8.53
C SER A 91 -18.82 -0.97 -8.39
N PHE A 92 -19.05 -0.55 -7.16
CA PHE A 92 -19.52 0.80 -6.89
C PHE A 92 -18.41 1.82 -7.28
N PRO A 93 -18.74 2.81 -8.10
CA PRO A 93 -17.74 3.77 -8.59
C PRO A 93 -17.04 4.48 -7.45
N LEU A 94 -15.71 4.69 -7.58
CA LEU A 94 -14.84 5.41 -6.65
C LEU A 94 -14.70 4.79 -5.25
N VAL A 95 -15.40 3.69 -4.95
CA VAL A 95 -15.24 2.94 -3.70
C VAL A 95 -14.31 1.75 -3.94
N HIS A 96 -13.36 1.52 -3.01
CA HIS A 96 -12.34 0.48 -3.21
C HIS A 96 -12.87 -0.92 -2.84
N ASN A 97 -13.14 -1.20 -1.58
CA ASN A 97 -13.52 -2.54 -1.11
C ASN A 97 -14.76 -2.58 -0.22
N VAL A 98 -14.92 -1.64 0.72
CA VAL A 98 -16.04 -1.61 1.66
C VAL A 98 -16.88 -0.36 1.45
N MET A 99 -18.20 -0.51 1.42
CA MET A 99 -19.13 0.61 1.29
C MET A 99 -19.07 1.51 2.52
N PRO A 100 -18.81 2.81 2.35
CA PRO A 100 -18.87 3.75 3.46
C PRO A 100 -20.32 3.82 3.99
N ILE A 101 -20.50 4.04 5.30
CA ILE A 101 -21.77 4.23 6.01
C ILE A 101 -22.56 2.92 6.21
N VAL A 102 -22.84 2.16 5.14
CA VAL A 102 -23.68 0.93 5.21
C VAL A 102 -22.88 -0.33 5.49
N GLY A 103 -21.55 -0.28 5.29
CA GLY A 103 -20.72 -1.51 5.37
C GLY A 103 -20.99 -2.47 4.21
N GLY A 104 -20.35 -3.63 4.25
CA GLY A 104 -20.46 -4.63 3.19
C GLY A 104 -19.56 -4.33 1.99
N GLU A 105 -19.55 -5.26 1.04
CA GLU A 105 -18.67 -5.19 -0.13
C GLU A 105 -19.18 -4.16 -1.15
N SER A 106 -18.25 -3.40 -1.72
CA SER A 106 -18.53 -2.40 -2.77
C SER A 106 -18.54 -3.00 -4.18
N TYR A 107 -18.41 -4.32 -4.30
CA TYR A 107 -18.29 -5.04 -5.56
C TYR A 107 -19.12 -6.32 -5.54
N SER A 108 -19.32 -6.90 -6.71
CA SER A 108 -20.00 -8.18 -6.88
C SER A 108 -19.11 -9.12 -7.70
N GLU A 109 -19.02 -10.36 -7.26
CA GLU A 109 -18.28 -11.43 -7.93
C GLU A 109 -19.14 -12.25 -8.92
N ILE A 110 -20.41 -11.88 -9.14
CA ILE A 110 -21.31 -12.55 -10.10
C ILE A 110 -20.67 -12.58 -11.50
N ILE A 111 -19.96 -11.48 -11.86
CA ILE A 111 -19.12 -11.44 -13.07
C ILE A 111 -17.70 -11.18 -12.58
N SER A 112 -16.84 -12.19 -12.70
CA SER A 112 -15.43 -12.11 -12.36
C SER A 112 -14.58 -12.45 -13.59
N ASN A 113 -13.55 -11.65 -13.83
CA ASN A 113 -12.57 -11.90 -14.88
C ASN A 113 -11.29 -12.50 -14.30
N ASP A 114 -10.58 -13.27 -15.09
CA ASP A 114 -9.22 -13.70 -14.74
C ASP A 114 -8.29 -12.50 -14.59
N TYR A 115 -7.27 -12.66 -13.74
CA TYR A 115 -6.24 -11.64 -13.60
C TYR A 115 -5.53 -11.39 -14.93
N ARG A 116 -5.58 -10.17 -15.41
CA ARG A 116 -4.90 -9.74 -16.63
C ARG A 116 -4.34 -8.34 -16.47
N ARG A 117 -3.08 -8.19 -16.86
CA ARG A 117 -2.42 -6.90 -16.98
C ARG A 117 -2.17 -6.57 -18.46
N LEU A 118 -2.50 -5.37 -18.85
CA LEU A 118 -2.17 -4.87 -20.18
C LEU A 118 -0.67 -4.52 -20.26
N LYS A 119 -0.12 -4.46 -21.46
CA LYS A 119 1.28 -4.10 -21.65
C LYS A 119 1.51 -2.66 -21.21
N GLY A 120 2.54 -2.44 -20.38
CA GLY A 120 3.01 -1.12 -20.00
C GLY A 120 4.13 -0.60 -20.90
N PHE A 121 4.60 0.61 -20.60
CA PHE A 121 5.71 1.24 -21.31
C PHE A 121 7.08 0.76 -20.83
N SER A 122 7.18 0.30 -19.57
CA SER A 122 8.42 -0.22 -18.98
C SER A 122 8.18 -1.45 -18.12
N LYS A 123 9.26 -2.06 -17.70
CA LYS A 123 9.26 -3.15 -16.71
C LYS A 123 9.70 -2.60 -15.36
N VAL A 124 9.36 -3.32 -14.30
CA VAL A 124 9.84 -3.00 -12.95
C VAL A 124 11.35 -3.27 -12.91
N GLU A 125 12.10 -2.30 -12.36
CA GLU A 125 13.53 -2.38 -12.17
C GLU A 125 13.87 -2.34 -10.67
N ARG A 126 15.10 -2.69 -10.32
CA ARG A 126 15.56 -2.55 -8.94
C ARG A 126 15.57 -1.06 -8.58
N ASP A 127 15.28 -0.79 -7.32
CA ASP A 127 15.20 0.55 -6.73
C ASP A 127 13.95 1.37 -7.10
N ASP A 128 13.10 0.88 -8.02
CA ASP A 128 11.83 1.52 -8.32
C ASP A 128 10.94 1.60 -7.07
N ILE A 129 10.23 2.73 -6.91
CA ILE A 129 9.16 2.84 -5.92
C ILE A 129 7.87 2.34 -6.58
N VAL A 130 7.38 1.21 -6.10
CA VAL A 130 6.24 0.50 -6.70
C VAL A 130 5.04 0.46 -5.76
N VAL A 131 3.84 0.59 -6.35
CA VAL A 131 2.57 0.34 -5.67
C VAL A 131 2.01 -1.00 -6.11
N PHE A 132 1.70 -1.86 -5.15
CA PHE A 132 1.22 -3.21 -5.41
C PHE A 132 0.13 -3.61 -4.41
N GLY A 133 -0.68 -4.61 -4.78
CA GLY A 133 -1.68 -5.17 -3.87
C GLY A 133 -1.02 -5.95 -2.75
N PHE A 134 -1.55 -5.83 -1.54
CA PHE A 134 -1.05 -6.52 -0.35
C PHE A 134 -0.97 -8.04 -0.60
N PRO A 135 0.19 -8.68 -0.38
CA PRO A 135 0.39 -10.08 -0.73
C PRO A 135 -0.59 -11.03 -0.02
N HIS A 136 -0.85 -10.77 1.25
CA HIS A 136 -1.75 -11.59 2.09
C HIS A 136 -3.24 -11.25 1.95
N GLY A 137 -3.63 -10.58 0.87
CA GLY A 137 -5.04 -10.25 0.62
C GLY A 137 -5.95 -11.45 0.33
N ASP A 138 -5.42 -12.68 0.35
CA ASP A 138 -6.11 -13.96 0.32
C ASP A 138 -6.36 -14.55 1.72
N THR A 139 -5.88 -13.90 2.77
CA THR A 139 -5.95 -14.37 4.16
C THR A 139 -6.27 -13.20 5.11
N ILE A 140 -7.33 -12.45 4.81
CA ILE A 140 -7.72 -11.31 5.63
C ILE A 140 -8.55 -11.79 6.82
N LEU A 141 -8.11 -11.44 8.03
CA LEU A 141 -8.89 -11.67 9.25
C LEU A 141 -10.09 -10.73 9.28
N LYS A 142 -11.30 -11.28 9.45
CA LYS A 142 -12.53 -10.50 9.39
C LYS A 142 -12.59 -9.39 10.45
N ALA A 143 -12.16 -9.68 11.68
CA ALA A 143 -12.19 -8.74 12.79
C ALA A 143 -10.94 -7.85 12.86
N ALA A 144 -9.86 -8.20 12.15
CA ALA A 144 -8.60 -7.46 12.13
C ALA A 144 -8.01 -7.42 10.71
N PRO A 145 -8.66 -6.72 9.76
CA PRO A 145 -8.32 -6.78 8.34
C PRO A 145 -6.97 -6.16 7.97
N MET A 146 -6.34 -5.43 8.89
CA MET A 146 -5.01 -4.84 8.71
C MET A 146 -3.88 -5.70 9.27
N ASP A 147 -4.24 -6.74 10.04
CA ASP A 147 -3.27 -7.62 10.69
C ASP A 147 -2.84 -8.75 9.76
N ASP A 148 -1.61 -9.22 9.95
CA ASP A 148 -1.08 -10.36 9.20
C ASP A 148 -1.55 -11.68 9.81
N TYR A 149 -2.37 -12.42 9.06
CA TYR A 149 -2.86 -13.74 9.44
C TYR A 149 -1.76 -14.71 9.84
N TYR A 150 -0.69 -14.78 9.03
CA TYR A 150 0.38 -15.74 9.27
C TYR A 150 1.15 -15.44 10.55
N THR A 151 1.29 -14.17 10.91
CA THR A 151 1.87 -13.78 12.20
C THR A 151 1.00 -14.23 13.37
N HIS A 152 -0.31 -14.01 13.29
CA HIS A 152 -1.23 -14.50 14.32
C HIS A 152 -1.23 -16.02 14.44
N VAL A 153 -1.24 -16.74 13.32
CA VAL A 153 -1.19 -18.20 13.31
C VAL A 153 0.12 -18.74 13.90
N ARG A 154 1.24 -18.07 13.60
CA ARG A 154 2.56 -18.45 14.14
C ARG A 154 2.63 -18.27 15.65
N ILE A 155 2.04 -17.20 16.19
CA ILE A 155 2.08 -16.90 17.63
C ILE A 155 1.04 -17.71 18.40
N ASN A 156 -0.18 -17.81 17.88
CA ASN A 156 -1.34 -18.29 18.65
C ASN A 156 -1.88 -19.65 18.14
N GLY A 157 -1.44 -20.11 16.99
CA GLY A 157 -2.00 -21.26 16.29
C GLY A 157 -3.25 -20.91 15.47
N ARG A 158 -3.54 -21.74 14.46
CA ARG A 158 -4.64 -21.51 13.51
C ARG A 158 -6.01 -21.49 14.17
N GLU A 159 -6.31 -22.50 14.98
CA GLU A 159 -7.62 -22.66 15.62
C GLU A 159 -7.96 -21.45 16.51
N TYR A 160 -7.04 -20.99 17.32
CA TYR A 160 -7.21 -19.81 18.15
C TYR A 160 -7.43 -18.56 17.32
N THR A 161 -6.62 -18.37 16.28
CA THR A 161 -6.68 -17.20 15.39
C THR A 161 -8.03 -17.11 14.69
N GLU A 162 -8.51 -18.19 14.09
CA GLU A 162 -9.80 -18.23 13.39
C GLU A 162 -10.99 -18.06 14.35
N LYS A 163 -10.90 -18.61 15.56
CA LYS A 163 -11.92 -18.44 16.59
C LYS A 163 -11.99 -16.98 17.09
N MET A 164 -10.85 -16.32 17.26
CA MET A 164 -10.76 -14.96 17.81
C MET A 164 -11.14 -13.91 16.78
N TYR A 165 -10.65 -14.03 15.56
CA TYR A 165 -10.75 -13.00 14.51
C TYR A 165 -11.80 -13.33 13.45
N GLY A 166 -12.44 -14.48 13.53
CA GLY A 166 -13.45 -14.95 12.58
C GLY A 166 -12.84 -15.58 11.32
N PRO A 167 -13.69 -15.94 10.35
CA PRO A 167 -13.26 -16.63 9.14
C PRO A 167 -12.38 -15.72 8.27
N ILE A 168 -11.49 -16.36 7.52
CA ILE A 168 -10.65 -15.70 6.52
C ILE A 168 -11.52 -15.14 5.40
N ILE A 169 -11.23 -13.92 4.98
CA ILE A 169 -11.81 -13.28 3.80
C ILE A 169 -10.75 -13.30 2.70
N VAL A 170 -11.16 -13.76 1.51
CA VAL A 170 -10.33 -13.69 0.28
C VAL A 170 -10.85 -12.53 -0.55
N ARG A 171 -9.96 -11.62 -0.94
CA ARG A 171 -10.32 -10.49 -1.81
C ARG A 171 -9.77 -10.68 -3.21
N PRO A 172 -10.52 -10.36 -4.26
CA PRO A 172 -10.01 -10.26 -5.63
C PRO A 172 -8.80 -9.29 -5.70
N ASN A 173 -7.87 -9.54 -6.63
CA ASN A 173 -6.63 -8.76 -6.69
C ASN A 173 -6.82 -7.25 -6.93
N ASP A 174 -7.93 -6.84 -7.54
CA ASP A 174 -8.29 -5.43 -7.73
C ASP A 174 -8.97 -4.81 -6.51
N LYS A 175 -9.23 -5.61 -5.46
CA LYS A 175 -9.85 -5.19 -4.18
C LYS A 175 -8.92 -5.34 -2.99
N LYS A 176 -7.68 -5.80 -3.20
CA LYS A 176 -6.64 -5.86 -2.16
C LYS A 176 -6.16 -4.46 -1.82
N ASP A 177 -5.79 -4.26 -0.56
CA ASP A 177 -5.21 -3.00 -0.12
C ASP A 177 -3.88 -2.74 -0.84
N ASN A 178 -3.59 -1.48 -1.15
CA ASN A 178 -2.40 -1.11 -1.90
C ASN A 178 -1.28 -0.67 -0.95
N TYR A 179 -0.09 -1.21 -1.19
CA TYR A 179 1.13 -0.88 -0.46
C TYR A 179 2.14 -0.22 -1.39
N VAL A 180 2.94 0.68 -0.85
CA VAL A 180 4.07 1.29 -1.56
C VAL A 180 5.36 0.87 -0.90
N LYS A 181 6.30 0.33 -1.68
CA LYS A 181 7.64 -0.08 -1.23
C LYS A 181 8.66 0.13 -2.35
N ARG A 182 9.94 0.16 -1.97
CA ARG A 182 11.05 0.13 -2.92
C ARG A 182 11.29 -1.32 -3.37
N CYS A 183 11.37 -1.53 -4.70
CA CYS A 183 11.70 -2.83 -5.28
C CYS A 183 13.19 -3.10 -5.09
N VAL A 184 13.54 -4.01 -4.20
CA VAL A 184 14.95 -4.34 -3.90
C VAL A 184 15.52 -5.41 -4.81
N ALA A 185 14.67 -6.30 -5.34
CA ALA A 185 15.07 -7.38 -6.23
C ALA A 185 13.95 -7.68 -7.25
N ILE A 186 14.32 -8.20 -8.40
CA ILE A 186 13.40 -8.56 -9.49
C ILE A 186 13.49 -10.08 -9.77
N ALA A 187 12.57 -10.59 -10.60
CA ALA A 187 12.55 -12.00 -10.95
C ALA A 187 13.90 -12.46 -11.55
N GLY A 188 14.43 -13.56 -11.03
CA GLY A 188 15.74 -14.11 -11.37
C GLY A 188 16.87 -13.66 -10.45
N ASP A 189 16.63 -12.72 -9.52
CA ASP A 189 17.63 -12.32 -8.53
C ASP A 189 17.67 -13.30 -7.36
N THR A 190 18.85 -13.41 -6.76
CA THR A 190 19.05 -14.05 -5.46
C THR A 190 19.10 -12.96 -4.38
N LEU A 191 18.20 -13.02 -3.41
CA LEU A 191 18.09 -12.06 -2.31
C LEU A 191 18.51 -12.71 -1.00
N SER A 192 19.32 -12.01 -0.21
CA SER A 192 19.61 -12.35 1.18
C SER A 192 19.68 -11.08 2.04
N VAL A 193 19.46 -11.26 3.34
CA VAL A 193 19.61 -10.17 4.32
C VAL A 193 20.63 -10.65 5.36
N VAL A 194 21.73 -9.94 5.48
CA VAL A 194 22.81 -10.28 6.41
C VAL A 194 23.09 -9.07 7.31
N ASN A 195 22.92 -9.26 8.61
CA ASN A 195 23.10 -8.20 9.60
C ASN A 195 22.33 -6.91 9.27
N GLY A 196 21.06 -7.06 8.83
CA GLY A 196 20.20 -5.94 8.46
C GLY A 196 20.52 -5.31 7.09
N LYS A 197 21.50 -5.84 6.34
CA LYS A 197 21.84 -5.35 4.99
C LYS A 197 21.29 -6.27 3.92
N VAL A 198 20.61 -5.68 2.95
CA VAL A 198 20.11 -6.37 1.76
C VAL A 198 21.28 -6.66 0.81
N ILE A 199 21.37 -7.90 0.37
CA ILE A 199 22.38 -8.38 -0.60
C ILE A 199 21.63 -8.99 -1.78
N VAL A 200 21.89 -8.47 -2.97
CA VAL A 200 21.27 -8.95 -4.23
C VAL A 200 22.36 -9.51 -5.13
N ASN A 201 22.23 -10.77 -5.53
CA ASN A 201 23.22 -11.48 -6.36
C ASN A 201 24.64 -11.45 -5.76
N GLY A 202 24.75 -11.54 -4.43
CA GLY A 202 26.02 -11.48 -3.72
C GLY A 202 26.60 -10.07 -3.54
N VAL A 203 25.93 -9.03 -4.03
CA VAL A 203 26.38 -7.64 -3.92
C VAL A 203 25.50 -6.90 -2.92
N PRO A 204 26.07 -6.24 -1.89
CA PRO A 204 25.29 -5.38 -0.99
C PRO A 204 24.59 -4.26 -1.76
N GLN A 205 23.32 -4.04 -1.43
CA GLN A 205 22.57 -2.91 -1.97
C GLN A 205 23.24 -1.60 -1.53
N LYS A 206 23.25 -0.59 -2.42
CA LYS A 206 23.75 0.75 -2.08
C LYS A 206 22.92 1.36 -0.95
N ASP A 207 23.55 2.13 -0.10
CA ASP A 207 22.87 2.95 0.89
C ASP A 207 22.12 4.09 0.16
N PHE A 208 20.80 4.15 0.35
CA PHE A 208 20.01 5.29 -0.09
C PHE A 208 20.05 6.37 0.98
N GLU A 209 20.09 7.62 0.55
CA GLU A 209 19.88 8.74 1.45
C GLU A 209 18.51 8.62 2.14
N GLY A 210 18.49 8.76 3.46
CA GLY A 210 17.25 8.63 4.22
C GLY A 210 16.85 7.22 4.66
N ILE A 211 17.61 6.16 4.32
CA ILE A 211 17.38 4.84 4.93
C ILE A 211 17.47 4.95 6.45
N GLN A 212 16.44 4.44 7.11
CA GLN A 212 16.36 4.35 8.56
C GLN A 212 16.49 2.90 9.00
N ASN A 213 17.29 2.67 10.03
CA ASN A 213 17.29 1.42 10.79
C ASN A 213 16.82 1.72 12.22
N THR A 214 16.25 0.73 12.87
CA THR A 214 15.82 0.86 14.25
C THR A 214 16.99 0.61 15.20
N TYR A 215 17.15 1.51 16.18
CA TYR A 215 18.21 1.42 17.20
C TYR A 215 17.63 1.58 18.58
N THR A 216 18.06 0.74 19.52
CA THR A 216 17.83 0.95 20.93
C THR A 216 18.91 1.90 21.49
N VAL A 217 18.49 2.96 22.13
CA VAL A 217 19.37 4.00 22.70
C VAL A 217 19.46 3.84 24.20
N TYR A 218 20.63 3.47 24.71
CA TYR A 218 20.91 3.36 26.13
C TYR A 218 21.42 4.70 26.67
N THR A 219 20.77 5.20 27.70
CA THR A 219 21.14 6.47 28.34
C THR A 219 21.64 6.24 29.77
N ASN A 220 22.26 7.25 30.37
CA ASN A 220 22.72 7.24 31.76
C ASN A 220 21.59 7.46 32.79
N GLY A 221 20.33 7.23 32.38
CA GLY A 221 19.12 7.48 33.17
C GLY A 221 18.46 8.83 32.87
N THR A 222 19.11 9.68 32.09
CA THR A 222 18.50 10.93 31.60
C THR A 222 17.85 10.72 30.24
N THR A 223 16.60 11.15 30.10
CA THR A 223 15.89 11.02 28.83
C THR A 223 16.49 11.89 27.72
N ILE A 224 16.33 11.48 26.47
CA ILE A 224 16.72 12.29 25.31
C ILE A 224 15.79 13.50 25.22
N ASN A 225 16.38 14.68 25.04
CA ASN A 225 15.61 15.92 24.92
C ASN A 225 14.67 15.85 23.71
N PRO A 226 13.35 16.05 23.87
CA PRO A 226 12.39 16.01 22.77
C PRO A 226 12.73 16.94 21.60
N LYS A 227 13.37 18.09 21.88
CA LYS A 227 13.84 19.02 20.84
C LYS A 227 14.92 18.41 19.93
N VAL A 228 15.69 17.45 20.44
CA VAL A 228 16.67 16.73 19.60
C VAL A 228 15.95 15.80 18.65
N ILE A 229 14.95 15.10 19.13
CA ILE A 229 14.11 14.20 18.35
C ILE A 229 13.42 14.96 17.21
N GLU A 230 12.80 16.10 17.57
CA GLU A 230 12.14 16.99 16.60
C GLU A 230 13.14 17.53 15.55
N ARG A 231 14.32 18.00 15.99
CA ARG A 231 15.36 18.51 15.08
C ARG A 231 15.89 17.42 14.12
N LEU A 232 15.92 16.17 14.56
CA LEU A 232 16.31 15.02 13.74
C LEU A 232 15.18 14.53 12.84
N ASP A 233 14.01 15.18 12.94
CA ASP A 233 12.82 14.86 12.17
C ASP A 233 12.47 13.35 12.28
N ILE A 234 12.47 12.87 13.52
CA ILE A 234 12.09 11.50 13.86
C ILE A 234 10.60 11.48 14.17
N ASN A 235 9.83 10.66 13.47
CA ASN A 235 8.39 10.59 13.66
C ASN A 235 8.05 10.04 15.07
N PRO A 236 7.32 10.80 15.91
CA PRO A 236 6.97 10.35 17.27
C PRO A 236 6.18 9.04 17.32
N ASN A 237 5.43 8.71 16.26
CA ASN A 237 4.63 7.50 16.18
C ASN A 237 5.48 6.23 15.92
N ASP A 238 6.73 6.40 15.53
CA ASP A 238 7.66 5.30 15.27
C ASP A 238 8.55 4.99 16.48
N PHE A 239 8.29 5.65 17.62
CA PHE A 239 8.94 5.33 18.89
C PHE A 239 8.27 4.12 19.50
N TYR A 240 9.06 3.18 19.96
CA TYR A 240 8.57 2.13 20.83
C TYR A 240 9.58 1.83 21.95
N TYR A 241 9.04 1.33 23.05
CA TYR A 241 9.83 0.80 24.14
C TYR A 241 9.74 -0.73 24.06
N ASP A 242 10.88 -1.37 23.91
CA ASP A 242 10.95 -2.82 23.97
C ASP A 242 10.53 -3.28 25.37
N SER A 243 9.55 -4.18 25.43
CA SER A 243 9.07 -4.71 26.72
C SER A 243 10.15 -5.46 27.49
N SER A 244 11.17 -5.99 26.80
CA SER A 244 12.33 -6.64 27.40
C SER A 244 13.39 -5.65 27.93
N LEU A 245 13.34 -4.39 27.47
CA LEU A 245 14.29 -3.32 27.84
C LEU A 245 13.55 -2.04 28.25
N PRO A 246 12.74 -2.10 29.32
CA PRO A 246 11.96 -0.95 29.76
C PRO A 246 12.87 0.22 30.15
N GLY A 247 12.53 1.41 29.62
CA GLY A 247 13.27 2.65 29.90
C GLY A 247 14.21 3.11 28.77
N TYR A 248 14.46 2.26 27.76
CA TYR A 248 15.30 2.63 26.62
C TYR A 248 14.45 2.71 25.35
N PRO A 249 14.40 3.89 24.68
CA PRO A 249 13.62 4.03 23.47
C PRO A 249 14.28 3.32 22.28
N SER A 250 13.46 2.72 21.45
CA SER A 250 13.85 2.28 20.11
C SER A 250 13.44 3.34 19.10
N LEU A 251 14.41 3.85 18.35
CA LEU A 251 14.25 4.97 17.42
C LEU A 251 14.63 4.56 16.01
N PRO A 252 13.86 4.96 14.99
CA PRO A 252 14.27 4.86 13.59
C PRO A 252 15.27 5.97 13.28
N LEU A 253 16.52 5.62 13.05
CA LEU A 253 17.58 6.59 12.79
C LEU A 253 18.17 6.42 11.38
N THR A 254 18.31 7.53 10.67
CA THR A 254 19.21 7.61 9.53
C THR A 254 20.66 7.53 10.00
N LYS A 255 21.61 7.28 9.12
CA LYS A 255 23.05 7.30 9.44
C LYS A 255 23.48 8.63 10.08
N GLN A 256 22.96 9.74 9.58
CA GLN A 256 23.27 11.06 10.14
C GLN A 256 22.66 11.24 11.54
N ALA A 257 21.40 10.84 11.73
CA ALA A 257 20.74 10.89 13.04
C ALA A 257 21.43 9.98 14.07
N TYR A 258 21.88 8.79 13.66
CA TYR A 258 22.65 7.88 14.49
C TYR A 258 23.91 8.54 15.06
N GLU A 259 24.74 9.20 14.22
CA GLU A 259 25.95 9.87 14.67
C GLU A 259 25.65 11.04 15.63
N GLN A 260 24.56 11.78 15.38
CA GLN A 260 24.15 12.87 16.27
C GLN A 260 23.62 12.34 17.61
N ILE A 261 22.82 11.31 17.64
CA ILE A 261 22.33 10.68 18.89
C ILE A 261 23.50 10.11 19.70
N LYS A 262 24.41 9.43 19.03
CA LYS A 262 25.60 8.84 19.67
C LYS A 262 26.52 9.89 20.31
N SER A 263 26.55 11.11 19.78
CA SER A 263 27.37 12.21 20.30
C SER A 263 26.78 12.92 21.53
N LEU A 264 25.54 12.59 21.94
CA LEU A 264 24.91 13.20 23.10
C LEU A 264 25.57 12.73 24.40
N GLY A 265 25.85 13.66 25.33
CA GLY A 265 26.55 13.38 26.58
C GLY A 265 25.80 12.46 27.58
N ASN A 266 24.49 12.25 27.37
CA ASN A 266 23.67 11.35 28.18
C ASN A 266 23.47 9.97 27.52
N VAL A 267 23.96 9.76 26.32
CA VAL A 267 23.86 8.47 25.60
C VAL A 267 25.13 7.64 25.92
N VAL A 268 24.91 6.42 26.38
CA VAL A 268 25.98 5.48 26.74
C VAL A 268 26.27 4.53 25.56
N GLU A 269 25.22 4.02 24.92
CA GLU A 269 25.33 3.08 23.79
C GLU A 269 24.15 3.27 22.84
N VAL A 270 24.38 3.05 21.56
CA VAL A 270 23.35 2.96 20.53
C VAL A 270 23.52 1.64 19.79
N ARG A 271 22.56 0.72 19.95
CA ARG A 271 22.61 -0.62 19.38
C ARG A 271 21.57 -0.76 18.30
N GLN A 272 21.98 -1.22 17.12
CA GLN A 272 21.03 -1.54 16.04
C GLN A 272 20.19 -2.75 16.42
N ASN A 273 18.86 -2.64 16.26
CA ASN A 273 17.97 -3.76 16.44
C ASN A 273 18.00 -4.58 15.15
N ILE A 274 18.64 -5.74 15.24
CA ILE A 274 18.66 -6.72 14.15
C ILE A 274 17.66 -7.79 14.56
N ASP A 275 16.55 -7.88 13.80
CA ASP A 275 15.57 -8.94 14.03
C ASP A 275 16.27 -10.29 13.77
N VAL A 276 16.40 -11.06 14.82
CA VAL A 276 16.84 -12.45 14.71
C VAL A 276 15.59 -13.24 14.34
N PHE A 277 15.48 -13.63 13.08
CA PHE A 277 14.44 -14.55 12.67
C PHE A 277 14.57 -15.88 13.43
N PRO A 278 13.44 -16.55 13.72
CA PRO A 278 13.46 -17.87 14.34
C PRO A 278 14.37 -18.83 13.56
N PRO A 279 14.97 -19.87 14.24
CA PRO A 279 15.89 -20.80 13.60
C PRO A 279 15.32 -21.59 12.41
N ASP A 280 14.00 -21.62 12.28
CA ASP A 280 13.24 -22.21 11.17
C ASP A 280 13.06 -21.28 9.95
N TYR A 281 13.49 -20.02 10.05
CA TYR A 281 13.57 -19.13 8.91
C TYR A 281 14.81 -19.48 8.08
N PRO A 282 14.71 -19.62 6.76
CA PRO A 282 15.86 -20.01 5.96
C PRO A 282 16.96 -18.95 6.02
N ASP A 283 18.12 -19.31 6.56
CA ASP A 283 19.33 -18.49 6.50
C ASP A 283 19.93 -18.44 5.09
N SER A 284 19.36 -19.18 4.16
CA SER A 284 19.83 -19.27 2.78
C SER A 284 19.20 -18.20 1.90
N PRO A 285 19.90 -17.71 0.88
CA PRO A 285 19.35 -16.80 -0.11
C PRO A 285 18.10 -17.37 -0.78
N VAL A 286 17.07 -16.54 -0.92
CA VAL A 286 15.84 -16.90 -1.63
C VAL A 286 15.96 -16.46 -3.08
N MET A 287 15.72 -17.37 -4.02
CA MET A 287 15.64 -17.05 -5.44
C MET A 287 14.21 -16.56 -5.74
N LEU A 288 14.10 -15.39 -6.36
CA LEU A 288 12.84 -14.75 -6.72
C LEU A 288 12.41 -15.05 -8.18
#